data_493b5195ad75db3f8cdc509d2c3866ff
#
_entry.id   493b5195ad75db3f8cdc509d2c3866ff
#
_cell.length_a   1.000
_cell.length_b   1.000
_cell.length_c   1.000
_cell.angle_alpha   90.00
_cell.angle_beta   90.00
_cell.angle_gamma   90.00
#
_symmetry.space_group_name_H-M   'P 1'
#
loop_
_entity.id
_entity.type
_entity.pdbx_description
1 polymer ?
#
loop_
_entity_poly.entity_id
_entity_poly.type
_entity_poly.pdbx_seq_one_letter_code
_entity_poly.pdbx_strand_id
1 'polypeptide(L)'
;MTETKGATVRVAVEDGIAMVTVDNPPVNAISQAIRQGLIDAMAEINGNPEVAAAIIIGAGRYFMAGADVREFDKPALPPSLPEAISSIESSEKPVVAAIHGVALGGGLEVALGCHYRIVDPGAKLGLPEVALGIIPGSGGTQRLPRLIGFAKALDLISSGRQAGAGEAAEMGLVDAVAEGELAAAAMDFIRQRIGAAPPRLSAIDPPAPESQDFFETARARLARRARGQESIVRALDALEAATLPFDQGAKREREIFNELRGSDQAKALRHAFFVKPREVASIGVVGGGTMGAGIAVASLRAGYQVTMVEASSDALTRGLGNVEKNL
;
A
#
# COMPACT_ATOMS: atom_id res chain seq x y z
N MET A 1 24.81 -23.49 9.17
CA MET A 1 23.70 -22.85 8.45
C MET A 1 22.50 -23.77 8.50
N THR A 2 21.57 -23.50 9.39
CA THR A 2 20.31 -24.27 9.50
C THR A 2 19.24 -23.53 8.70
N GLU A 3 19.12 -23.84 7.41
CA GLU A 3 17.95 -23.40 6.63
C GLU A 3 16.70 -24.16 7.10
N THR A 4 15.80 -23.46 7.73
CA THR A 4 14.47 -23.99 8.04
C THR A 4 13.65 -23.94 6.74
N LYS A 5 13.61 -25.04 6.00
CA LYS A 5 12.79 -25.22 4.79
C LYS A 5 11.32 -25.03 5.15
N GLY A 6 10.68 -23.97 4.62
CA GLY A 6 9.25 -23.69 4.79
C GLY A 6 8.91 -22.44 5.63
N ALA A 7 9.88 -21.74 6.19
CA ALA A 7 9.64 -20.50 6.92
C ALA A 7 9.38 -19.33 5.96
N THR A 8 8.32 -18.53 6.22
CA THR A 8 7.97 -17.33 5.44
C THR A 8 8.94 -16.16 5.66
N VAL A 9 9.77 -16.21 6.71
CA VAL A 9 10.86 -15.29 6.99
C VAL A 9 12.09 -16.11 7.32
N ARG A 10 13.21 -15.84 6.66
CA ARG A 10 14.49 -16.52 6.86
C ARG A 10 15.57 -15.51 7.18
N VAL A 11 16.49 -15.87 8.07
CA VAL A 11 17.66 -15.08 8.41
C VAL A 11 18.90 -15.83 7.96
N ALA A 12 19.77 -15.14 7.23
CA ALA A 12 21.12 -15.62 6.91
C ALA A 12 22.12 -14.52 7.29
N VAL A 13 23.25 -14.89 7.90
CA VAL A 13 24.27 -13.92 8.33
C VAL A 13 25.50 -14.10 7.45
N GLU A 14 25.97 -13.01 6.88
CA GLU A 14 27.19 -12.92 6.08
C GLU A 14 27.96 -11.67 6.49
N ASP A 15 29.23 -11.81 6.81
CA ASP A 15 30.13 -10.72 7.22
C ASP A 15 29.55 -9.81 8.32
N GLY A 16 28.84 -10.40 9.30
CA GLY A 16 28.22 -9.65 10.38
C GLY A 16 26.95 -8.88 10.00
N ILE A 17 26.40 -9.09 8.81
CA ILE A 17 25.15 -8.49 8.35
C ILE A 17 24.10 -9.60 8.19
N ALA A 18 22.94 -9.41 8.82
CA ALA A 18 21.82 -10.33 8.70
C ALA A 18 20.95 -9.98 7.48
N MET A 19 20.79 -10.92 6.56
CA MET A 19 19.83 -10.85 5.46
C MET A 19 18.53 -11.50 5.90
N VAL A 20 17.49 -10.70 6.09
CA VAL A 20 16.13 -11.14 6.44
C VAL A 20 15.31 -11.22 5.15
N THR A 21 15.06 -12.44 4.67
CA THR A 21 14.31 -12.66 3.43
C THR A 21 12.86 -13.01 3.76
N VAL A 22 11.93 -12.20 3.26
CA VAL A 22 10.48 -12.47 3.32
C VAL A 22 10.07 -13.23 2.06
N ASP A 23 9.47 -14.43 2.23
CA ASP A 23 9.11 -15.34 1.14
C ASP A 23 7.67 -15.86 1.32
N ASN A 24 6.71 -15.13 0.77
CA ASN A 24 5.28 -15.50 0.77
C ASN A 24 4.66 -15.23 -0.61
N PRO A 25 4.90 -16.12 -1.59
CA PRO A 25 4.43 -15.92 -2.94
C PRO A 25 2.89 -15.85 -3.01
N PRO A 26 2.33 -15.16 -4.04
CA PRO A 26 3.05 -14.58 -5.18
C PRO A 26 3.56 -13.14 -4.96
N VAL A 27 3.17 -12.44 -3.89
CA VAL A 27 3.36 -10.99 -3.74
C VAL A 27 3.93 -10.57 -2.38
N ASN A 28 4.36 -11.51 -1.57
CA ASN A 28 4.86 -11.28 -0.21
C ASN A 28 3.84 -10.50 0.65
N ALA A 29 2.54 -10.86 0.53
CA ALA A 29 1.49 -10.28 1.36
C ALA A 29 1.76 -10.56 2.85
N ILE A 30 1.66 -9.53 3.70
CA ILE A 30 2.03 -9.61 5.11
C ILE A 30 0.92 -10.31 5.89
N SER A 31 1.08 -11.61 6.06
CA SER A 31 0.25 -12.47 6.90
C SER A 31 0.70 -12.46 8.36
N GLN A 32 -0.09 -13.11 9.25
CA GLN A 32 0.29 -13.31 10.65
C GLN A 32 1.67 -14.00 10.77
N ALA A 33 1.95 -15.00 9.93
CA ALA A 33 3.23 -15.70 9.94
C ALA A 33 4.42 -14.80 9.59
N ILE A 34 4.26 -13.84 8.66
CA ILE A 34 5.30 -12.86 8.35
C ILE A 34 5.49 -11.89 9.50
N ARG A 35 4.42 -11.39 10.12
CA ARG A 35 4.53 -10.49 11.27
C ARG A 35 5.28 -11.14 12.42
N GLN A 36 4.96 -12.40 12.74
CA GLN A 36 5.67 -13.17 13.75
C GLN A 36 7.13 -13.40 13.34
N GLY A 37 7.37 -13.84 12.09
CA GLY A 37 8.72 -14.10 11.61
C GLY A 37 9.62 -12.86 11.60
N LEU A 38 9.08 -11.66 11.33
CA LEU A 38 9.83 -10.40 11.43
C LEU A 38 10.21 -10.10 12.89
N ILE A 39 9.29 -10.29 13.85
CA ILE A 39 9.59 -10.11 15.28
C ILE A 39 10.66 -11.10 15.75
N ASP A 40 10.53 -12.37 15.38
CA ASP A 40 11.47 -13.42 15.76
C ASP A 40 12.87 -13.14 15.15
N ALA A 41 12.91 -12.74 13.88
CA ALA A 41 14.15 -12.34 13.21
C ALA A 41 14.83 -11.15 13.90
N MET A 42 14.06 -10.12 14.27
CA MET A 42 14.61 -8.96 14.97
C MET A 42 15.10 -9.31 16.37
N ALA A 43 14.41 -10.20 17.09
CA ALA A 43 14.86 -10.71 18.39
C ALA A 43 16.19 -11.49 18.27
N GLU A 44 16.31 -12.36 17.27
CA GLU A 44 17.54 -13.10 16.97
C GLU A 44 18.69 -12.15 16.64
N ILE A 45 18.47 -11.18 15.73
CA ILE A 45 19.45 -10.21 15.29
C ILE A 45 19.94 -9.36 16.46
N ASN A 46 19.04 -8.82 17.26
CA ASN A 46 19.38 -7.97 18.40
C ASN A 46 20.14 -8.74 19.50
N GLY A 47 19.80 -10.02 19.70
CA GLY A 47 20.47 -10.90 20.68
C GLY A 47 21.83 -11.46 20.21
N ASN A 48 22.15 -11.40 18.93
CA ASN A 48 23.40 -11.97 18.40
C ASN A 48 24.52 -10.92 18.33
N PRO A 49 25.58 -11.01 19.16
CA PRO A 49 26.68 -10.04 19.15
C PRO A 49 27.51 -10.05 17.86
N GLU A 50 27.46 -11.12 17.07
CA GLU A 50 28.17 -11.22 15.79
C GLU A 50 27.45 -10.47 14.65
N VAL A 51 26.20 -10.06 14.85
CA VAL A 51 25.44 -9.29 13.87
C VAL A 51 25.56 -7.81 14.20
N ALA A 52 26.02 -7.02 13.25
CA ALA A 52 26.18 -5.57 13.39
C ALA A 52 25.09 -4.76 12.68
N ALA A 53 24.41 -5.34 11.69
CA ALA A 53 23.36 -4.67 10.90
C ALA A 53 22.42 -5.70 10.26
N ALA A 54 21.27 -5.24 9.72
CA ALA A 54 20.33 -6.09 9.02
C ALA A 54 19.81 -5.48 7.72
N ILE A 55 19.46 -6.35 6.77
CA ILE A 55 18.80 -6.02 5.51
C ILE A 55 17.51 -6.80 5.44
N ILE A 56 16.37 -6.14 5.21
CA ILE A 56 15.10 -6.80 4.93
C ILE A 56 14.87 -6.74 3.43
N ILE A 57 14.65 -7.90 2.81
CA ILE A 57 14.42 -8.03 1.38
C ILE A 57 13.28 -9.04 1.10
N GLY A 58 12.54 -8.86 0.01
CA GLY A 58 11.55 -9.83 -0.44
C GLY A 58 12.16 -10.89 -1.34
N ALA A 59 11.64 -12.11 -1.30
CA ALA A 59 11.93 -13.11 -2.32
C ALA A 59 11.07 -12.89 -3.57
N GLY A 60 11.56 -13.34 -4.73
CA GLY A 60 10.82 -13.28 -5.99
C GLY A 60 10.70 -11.87 -6.58
N ARG A 61 9.50 -11.49 -7.01
CA ARG A 61 9.30 -10.27 -7.82
C ARG A 61 9.10 -8.98 -7.04
N TYR A 62 8.75 -9.07 -5.76
CA TYR A 62 8.28 -7.93 -4.99
C TYR A 62 8.87 -7.91 -3.60
N PHE A 63 9.09 -6.73 -3.07
CA PHE A 63 9.42 -6.55 -1.65
C PHE A 63 8.25 -7.03 -0.79
N MET A 64 7.18 -6.27 -0.69
CA MET A 64 5.91 -6.64 -0.03
C MET A 64 4.77 -5.80 -0.62
N ALA A 65 3.70 -6.46 -1.10
CA ALA A 65 2.58 -5.77 -1.77
C ALA A 65 1.43 -5.38 -0.83
N GLY A 66 1.66 -5.37 0.48
CA GLY A 66 0.69 -4.94 1.48
C GLY A 66 0.28 -6.03 2.46
N ALA A 67 -0.66 -5.71 3.34
CA ALA A 67 -1.25 -6.65 4.28
C ALA A 67 -2.06 -7.74 3.55
N ASP A 68 -2.14 -8.93 4.14
CA ASP A 68 -2.97 -9.99 3.60
C ASP A 68 -4.46 -9.66 3.80
N VAL A 69 -5.09 -9.22 2.73
CA VAL A 69 -6.51 -8.84 2.75
C VAL A 69 -7.46 -9.96 3.14
N ARG A 70 -7.04 -11.22 3.03
CA ARG A 70 -7.82 -12.39 3.48
C ARG A 70 -7.99 -12.45 5.00
N GLU A 71 -7.19 -11.66 5.74
CA GLU A 71 -7.29 -11.51 7.19
C GLU A 71 -8.23 -10.38 7.63
N PHE A 72 -8.67 -9.48 6.71
CA PHE A 72 -9.43 -8.27 7.09
C PHE A 72 -10.80 -8.57 7.69
N ASP A 73 -11.48 -9.61 7.23
CA ASP A 73 -12.81 -10.00 7.72
C ASP A 73 -12.75 -11.06 8.82
N LYS A 74 -11.54 -11.34 9.34
CA LYS A 74 -11.30 -12.29 10.43
C LYS A 74 -10.90 -11.56 11.72
N PRO A 75 -11.06 -12.21 12.89
CA PRO A 75 -10.48 -11.72 14.13
C PRO A 75 -8.98 -11.49 13.95
N ALA A 76 -8.49 -10.33 14.42
CA ALA A 76 -7.08 -10.03 14.36
C ALA A 76 -6.26 -11.02 15.18
N LEU A 77 -5.28 -11.65 14.55
CA LEU A 77 -4.34 -12.57 15.22
C LEU A 77 -3.05 -11.81 15.57
N PRO A 78 -2.57 -11.90 16.82
CA PRO A 78 -1.29 -11.32 17.19
C PRO A 78 -0.13 -12.11 16.53
N PRO A 79 1.04 -11.46 16.36
CA PRO A 79 1.25 -10.03 16.57
C PRO A 79 0.58 -9.18 15.49
N SER A 80 0.27 -7.92 15.82
CA SER A 80 -0.20 -6.92 14.88
C SER A 80 0.95 -6.42 13.98
N LEU A 81 0.63 -5.78 12.85
CA LEU A 81 1.65 -5.19 11.99
C LEU A 81 2.37 -4.00 12.67
N PRO A 82 1.70 -3.11 13.44
CA PRO A 82 2.41 -2.11 14.24
C PRO A 82 3.46 -2.69 15.19
N GLU A 83 3.18 -3.85 15.85
CA GLU A 83 4.15 -4.51 16.73
C GLU A 83 5.36 -5.00 15.96
N ALA A 84 5.17 -5.62 14.79
CA ALA A 84 6.28 -6.05 13.93
C ALA A 84 7.13 -4.86 13.44
N ILE A 85 6.49 -3.75 13.04
CA ILE A 85 7.19 -2.53 12.64
C ILE A 85 7.95 -1.92 13.80
N SER A 86 7.35 -1.87 15.00
CA SER A 86 8.03 -1.38 16.21
C SER A 86 9.26 -2.22 16.57
N SER A 87 9.22 -3.54 16.38
CA SER A 87 10.38 -4.41 16.64
C SER A 87 11.55 -4.11 15.69
N ILE A 88 11.26 -3.72 14.45
CA ILE A 88 12.25 -3.29 13.47
C ILE A 88 12.84 -1.93 13.85
N GLU A 89 11.98 -0.93 14.07
CA GLU A 89 12.38 0.46 14.33
C GLU A 89 13.11 0.62 15.67
N SER A 90 12.79 -0.23 16.67
CA SER A 90 13.43 -0.18 17.98
C SER A 90 14.82 -0.84 18.01
N SER A 91 15.24 -1.52 16.95
CA SER A 91 16.57 -2.12 16.88
C SER A 91 17.66 -1.08 17.10
N GLU A 92 18.66 -1.43 17.91
CA GLU A 92 19.88 -0.62 18.09
C GLU A 92 20.89 -0.82 16.94
N LYS A 93 20.68 -1.89 16.16
CA LYS A 93 21.45 -2.18 14.96
C LYS A 93 20.78 -1.58 13.74
N PRO A 94 21.50 -0.94 12.83
CA PRO A 94 20.89 -0.36 11.64
C PRO A 94 20.21 -1.44 10.79
N VAL A 95 19.00 -1.13 10.32
CA VAL A 95 18.19 -1.98 9.45
C VAL A 95 17.85 -1.22 8.17
N VAL A 96 18.13 -1.81 7.02
CA VAL A 96 17.77 -1.25 5.71
C VAL A 96 16.72 -2.10 5.01
N ALA A 97 15.70 -1.46 4.43
CA ALA A 97 14.79 -2.10 3.49
C ALA A 97 15.41 -2.06 2.08
N ALA A 98 15.68 -3.23 1.50
CA ALA A 98 16.12 -3.38 0.11
C ALA A 98 14.89 -3.68 -0.77
N ILE A 99 14.41 -2.66 -1.48
CA ILE A 99 13.09 -2.65 -2.12
C ILE A 99 13.22 -2.86 -3.62
N HIS A 100 12.65 -3.95 -4.14
CA HIS A 100 12.47 -4.20 -5.56
C HIS A 100 10.99 -4.43 -5.89
N GLY A 101 10.64 -4.24 -7.16
CA GLY A 101 9.28 -4.41 -7.64
C GLY A 101 8.30 -3.45 -6.95
N VAL A 102 7.61 -3.86 -5.88
CA VAL A 102 6.68 -2.98 -5.17
C VAL A 102 6.83 -3.05 -3.65
N ALA A 103 6.68 -1.89 -3.00
CA ALA A 103 6.42 -1.74 -1.57
C ALA A 103 5.10 -0.95 -1.41
N LEU A 104 4.00 -1.66 -1.16
CA LEU A 104 2.67 -1.04 -1.13
C LEU A 104 1.97 -1.27 0.22
N GLY A 105 1.23 -0.27 0.67
CA GLY A 105 0.44 -0.34 1.90
C GLY A 105 1.31 -0.78 3.09
N GLY A 106 0.88 -1.81 3.80
CA GLY A 106 1.66 -2.39 4.90
C GLY A 106 3.12 -2.72 4.54
N GLY A 107 3.43 -3.03 3.27
CA GLY A 107 4.80 -3.24 2.80
C GLY A 107 5.64 -1.97 2.82
N LEU A 108 5.05 -0.83 2.46
CA LEU A 108 5.72 0.46 2.62
C LEU A 108 5.79 0.86 4.10
N GLU A 109 4.77 0.51 4.91
CA GLU A 109 4.81 0.76 6.35
C GLU A 109 5.94 -0.02 7.05
N VAL A 110 6.22 -1.28 6.63
CA VAL A 110 7.42 -2.03 7.07
C VAL A 110 8.70 -1.32 6.65
N ALA A 111 8.80 -0.87 5.41
CA ALA A 111 9.95 -0.13 4.92
C ALA A 111 10.16 1.20 5.67
N LEU A 112 9.09 1.90 6.06
CA LEU A 112 9.14 3.10 6.89
C LEU A 112 9.55 2.81 8.33
N GLY A 113 9.34 1.59 8.83
CA GLY A 113 9.85 1.11 10.10
C GLY A 113 11.33 0.73 10.06
N CYS A 114 11.91 0.47 8.90
CA CYS A 114 13.36 0.34 8.74
C CYS A 114 14.04 1.69 8.88
N HIS A 115 15.28 1.68 9.34
CA HIS A 115 16.06 2.91 9.50
C HIS A 115 16.40 3.58 8.17
N TYR A 116 16.67 2.75 7.14
CA TYR A 116 17.02 3.19 5.79
C TYR A 116 16.27 2.41 4.72
N ARG A 117 16.17 2.96 3.52
CA ARG A 117 15.46 2.40 2.36
C ARG A 117 16.31 2.56 1.11
N ILE A 118 16.67 1.45 0.48
CA ILE A 118 17.33 1.43 -0.84
C ILE A 118 16.37 0.77 -1.83
N VAL A 119 16.27 1.31 -3.01
CA VAL A 119 15.33 0.83 -4.03
C VAL A 119 16.03 0.44 -5.32
N ASP A 120 15.54 -0.62 -5.94
CA ASP A 120 15.82 -0.92 -7.34
C ASP A 120 15.25 0.18 -8.26
N PRO A 121 15.90 0.53 -9.38
CA PRO A 121 15.41 1.57 -10.30
C PRO A 121 13.97 1.35 -10.81
N GLY A 122 13.52 0.09 -10.90
CA GLY A 122 12.17 -0.27 -11.31
C GLY A 122 11.12 -0.29 -10.19
N ALA A 123 11.53 -0.02 -8.95
CA ALA A 123 10.65 -0.12 -7.79
C ALA A 123 9.54 0.94 -7.79
N LYS A 124 8.39 0.55 -7.19
CA LYS A 124 7.24 1.44 -6.98
C LYS A 124 6.82 1.38 -5.52
N LEU A 125 6.59 2.55 -4.92
CA LEU A 125 6.24 2.70 -3.52
C LEU A 125 4.92 3.47 -3.39
N GLY A 126 4.05 3.09 -2.44
CA GLY A 126 2.80 3.82 -2.24
C GLY A 126 1.96 3.28 -1.08
N LEU A 127 0.98 4.09 -0.69
CA LEU A 127 -0.02 3.76 0.34
C LEU A 127 -1.43 3.80 -0.28
N PRO A 128 -1.85 2.75 -1.03
CA PRO A 128 -3.07 2.75 -1.80
C PRO A 128 -4.33 2.37 -1.01
N GLU A 129 -4.29 2.37 0.31
CA GLU A 129 -5.34 1.88 1.21
C GLU A 129 -6.69 2.56 0.98
N VAL A 130 -6.70 3.82 0.54
CA VAL A 130 -7.94 4.54 0.22
C VAL A 130 -8.76 3.85 -0.87
N ALA A 131 -8.11 3.16 -1.82
CA ALA A 131 -8.81 2.38 -2.83
C ALA A 131 -9.62 1.19 -2.25
N LEU A 132 -9.29 0.75 -1.04
CA LEU A 132 -9.98 -0.29 -0.28
C LEU A 132 -10.97 0.30 0.75
N GLY A 133 -11.16 1.61 0.77
CA GLY A 133 -12.03 2.30 1.72
C GLY A 133 -11.46 2.44 3.13
N ILE A 134 -10.17 2.23 3.30
CA ILE A 134 -9.44 2.36 4.56
C ILE A 134 -8.28 3.36 4.43
N ILE A 135 -7.53 3.57 5.48
CA ILE A 135 -6.28 4.35 5.49
C ILE A 135 -5.11 3.44 5.88
N PRO A 136 -3.83 3.85 5.71
CA PRO A 136 -2.70 3.21 6.37
C PRO A 136 -2.96 3.14 7.88
N GLY A 137 -2.71 1.98 8.49
CA GLY A 137 -3.08 1.75 9.89
C GLY A 137 -1.95 1.18 10.76
N SER A 138 -0.70 1.24 10.27
CA SER A 138 0.47 0.71 10.99
C SER A 138 1.59 1.74 11.11
N GLY A 139 1.19 3.01 11.19
CA GLY A 139 2.09 4.16 11.34
C GLY A 139 2.46 4.85 10.03
N GLY A 140 1.84 4.46 8.90
CA GLY A 140 2.11 5.06 7.60
C GLY A 140 1.76 6.54 7.55
N THR A 141 0.59 6.93 8.09
CA THR A 141 0.19 8.34 8.14
C THR A 141 1.01 9.15 9.13
N GLN A 142 1.77 8.50 10.01
CA GLN A 142 2.60 9.15 11.02
C GLN A 142 4.06 9.26 10.57
N ARG A 143 4.63 8.19 10.01
CA ARG A 143 6.04 8.16 9.58
C ARG A 143 6.26 8.90 8.27
N LEU A 144 5.33 8.75 7.31
CA LEU A 144 5.51 9.36 5.99
C LEU A 144 5.65 10.89 6.05
N PRO A 145 4.76 11.67 6.73
CA PRO A 145 4.92 13.12 6.79
C PRO A 145 6.16 13.56 7.58
N ARG A 146 6.64 12.76 8.54
CA ARG A 146 7.91 13.03 9.24
C ARG A 146 9.13 12.89 8.33
N LEU A 147 8.99 12.09 7.28
CA LEU A 147 10.07 11.87 6.32
C LEU A 147 10.04 12.84 5.14
N ILE A 148 8.85 13.11 4.56
CA ILE A 148 8.73 13.84 3.29
C ILE A 148 7.85 15.10 3.35
N GLY A 149 7.32 15.47 4.52
CA GLY A 149 6.41 16.60 4.72
C GLY A 149 4.95 16.27 4.41
N PHE A 150 4.03 17.15 4.86
CA PHE A 150 2.60 16.90 4.77
C PHE A 150 2.05 16.92 3.34
N ALA A 151 2.50 17.85 2.49
CA ALA A 151 1.96 17.99 1.15
C ALA A 151 2.21 16.75 0.29
N LYS A 152 3.44 16.21 0.31
CA LYS A 152 3.80 14.99 -0.43
C LYS A 152 3.14 13.76 0.18
N ALA A 153 3.09 13.66 1.50
CA ALA A 153 2.42 12.56 2.19
C ALA A 153 0.91 12.54 1.89
N LEU A 154 0.25 13.70 1.92
CA LEU A 154 -1.16 13.82 1.57
C LEU A 154 -1.44 13.41 0.13
N ASP A 155 -0.59 13.81 -0.81
CA ASP A 155 -0.76 13.42 -2.22
C ASP A 155 -0.69 11.90 -2.37
N LEU A 156 0.34 11.24 -1.85
CA LEU A 156 0.48 9.79 -1.95
C LEU A 156 -0.68 9.04 -1.28
N ILE A 157 -1.04 9.40 -0.05
CA ILE A 157 -2.05 8.69 0.73
C ILE A 157 -3.47 8.94 0.18
N SER A 158 -3.84 10.21 -0.09
CA SER A 158 -5.20 10.52 -0.52
C SER A 158 -5.52 10.12 -1.96
N SER A 159 -4.50 10.00 -2.81
CA SER A 159 -4.67 9.52 -4.18
C SER A 159 -4.50 8.00 -4.31
N GLY A 160 -3.78 7.37 -3.40
CA GLY A 160 -3.39 5.97 -3.49
C GLY A 160 -2.42 5.68 -4.65
N ARG A 161 -1.81 6.71 -5.24
CA ARG A 161 -0.85 6.54 -6.33
C ARG A 161 0.48 5.96 -5.85
N GLN A 162 1.26 5.49 -6.79
CA GLN A 162 2.60 4.97 -6.55
C GLN A 162 3.65 5.97 -7.05
N ALA A 163 4.72 6.15 -6.28
CA ALA A 163 5.92 6.85 -6.70
C ALA A 163 6.93 5.84 -7.29
N GLY A 164 7.57 6.18 -8.39
CA GLY A 164 8.70 5.44 -8.92
C GLY A 164 9.99 5.75 -8.13
N ALA A 165 11.05 4.95 -8.34
CA ALA A 165 12.32 5.06 -7.60
C ALA A 165 12.94 6.47 -7.69
N GLY A 166 12.98 7.09 -8.87
CA GLY A 166 13.52 8.45 -9.05
C GLY A 166 12.71 9.48 -8.27
N GLU A 167 11.39 9.49 -8.41
CA GLU A 167 10.50 10.39 -7.67
C GLU A 167 10.61 10.17 -6.15
N ALA A 168 10.71 8.90 -5.71
CA ALA A 168 10.89 8.55 -4.31
C ALA A 168 12.21 9.12 -3.73
N ALA A 169 13.28 9.09 -4.51
CA ALA A 169 14.57 9.70 -4.13
C ALA A 169 14.47 11.24 -4.08
N GLU A 170 13.88 11.87 -5.10
CA GLU A 170 13.70 13.34 -5.15
C GLU A 170 12.85 13.87 -3.99
N MET A 171 11.85 13.12 -3.54
CA MET A 171 11.02 13.54 -2.41
C MET A 171 11.63 13.19 -1.04
N GLY A 172 12.72 12.42 -0.99
CA GLY A 172 13.37 11.99 0.24
C GLY A 172 12.70 10.76 0.89
N LEU A 173 11.86 10.03 0.15
CA LEU A 173 11.21 8.82 0.64
C LEU A 173 12.19 7.66 0.78
N VAL A 174 13.23 7.63 -0.03
CA VAL A 174 14.30 6.63 -0.03
C VAL A 174 15.67 7.26 0.06
N ASP A 175 16.63 6.54 0.64
CA ASP A 175 17.98 7.02 0.91
C ASP A 175 18.90 6.87 -0.31
N ALA A 176 18.63 5.86 -1.17
CA ALA A 176 19.37 5.67 -2.41
C ALA A 176 18.58 4.82 -3.43
N VAL A 177 18.90 5.02 -4.70
CA VAL A 177 18.54 4.12 -5.80
C VAL A 177 19.77 3.25 -6.08
N ALA A 178 19.58 1.93 -6.11
CA ALA A 178 20.69 0.99 -6.28
C ALA A 178 21.31 1.11 -7.68
N GLU A 179 22.63 1.08 -7.73
CA GLU A 179 23.39 0.89 -8.94
C GLU A 179 23.82 -0.58 -9.00
N GLY A 180 23.31 -1.34 -9.97
CA GLY A 180 23.59 -2.76 -10.12
C GLY A 180 22.66 -3.66 -9.27
N GLU A 181 23.21 -4.70 -8.66
CA GLU A 181 22.45 -5.69 -7.90
C GLU A 181 22.04 -5.12 -6.53
N LEU A 182 20.74 -5.19 -6.21
CA LEU A 182 20.14 -4.52 -5.05
C LEU A 182 20.71 -5.01 -3.71
N ALA A 183 20.92 -6.32 -3.54
CA ALA A 183 21.41 -6.86 -2.28
C ALA A 183 22.85 -6.41 -2.03
N ALA A 184 23.69 -6.40 -3.07
CA ALA A 184 25.07 -5.90 -2.98
C ALA A 184 25.09 -4.40 -2.63
N ALA A 185 24.27 -3.58 -3.30
CA ALA A 185 24.15 -2.16 -3.01
C ALA A 185 23.65 -1.91 -1.56
N ALA A 186 22.71 -2.70 -1.06
CA ALA A 186 22.24 -2.63 0.31
C ALA A 186 23.32 -3.03 1.33
N MET A 187 24.12 -4.07 1.02
CA MET A 187 25.26 -4.48 1.84
C MET A 187 26.30 -3.36 1.95
N ASP A 188 26.67 -2.75 0.82
CA ASP A 188 27.67 -1.66 0.82
C ASP A 188 27.15 -0.41 1.53
N PHE A 189 25.86 -0.10 1.36
CA PHE A 189 25.21 1.02 2.02
C PHE A 189 25.18 0.85 3.54
N ILE A 190 24.78 -0.33 4.04
CA ILE A 190 24.60 -0.54 5.47
C ILE A 190 25.95 -0.65 6.20
N ARG A 191 27.00 -1.19 5.56
CA ARG A 191 28.37 -1.25 6.13
C ARG A 191 28.87 0.11 6.58
N GLN A 192 28.55 1.17 5.83
CA GLN A 192 28.96 2.55 6.14
C GLN A 192 28.22 3.14 7.35
N ARG A 193 27.19 2.46 7.87
CA ARG A 193 26.33 2.93 8.96
C ARG A 193 26.43 2.10 10.22
N ILE A 194 27.26 1.06 10.21
CA ILE A 194 27.55 0.25 11.40
C ILE A 194 28.26 1.13 12.43
N GLY A 195 27.80 1.06 13.67
CA GLY A 195 28.36 1.82 14.80
C GLY A 195 27.75 3.23 14.97
N ALA A 196 26.93 3.70 14.03
CA ALA A 196 26.15 4.92 14.22
C ALA A 196 24.77 4.58 14.82
N ALA A 197 24.23 5.47 15.66
CA ALA A 197 22.85 5.34 16.16
C ALA A 197 21.87 5.43 14.99
N PRO A 198 21.04 4.41 14.76
CA PRO A 198 20.12 4.41 13.62
C PRO A 198 19.00 5.44 13.82
N PRO A 199 18.60 6.18 12.75
CA PRO A 199 17.51 7.13 12.82
C PRO A 199 16.16 6.41 12.96
N ARG A 200 15.28 6.91 13.83
CA ARG A 200 13.93 6.39 14.02
C ARG A 200 12.93 7.45 13.61
N LEU A 201 12.06 7.16 12.64
CA LEU A 201 11.04 8.12 12.20
C LEU A 201 10.03 8.46 13.29
N SER A 202 9.76 7.51 14.20
CA SER A 202 8.89 7.73 15.36
C SER A 202 9.48 8.71 16.38
N ALA A 203 10.81 8.89 16.39
CA ALA A 203 11.51 9.80 17.30
C ALA A 203 11.73 11.21 16.71
N ILE A 204 11.40 11.40 15.42
CA ILE A 204 11.46 12.72 14.80
C ILE A 204 10.29 13.57 15.30
N ASP A 205 10.59 14.82 15.68
CA ASP A 205 9.57 15.79 16.06
C ASP A 205 8.49 15.94 14.97
N PRO A 206 7.23 16.22 15.35
CA PRO A 206 6.18 16.45 14.37
C PRO A 206 6.58 17.54 13.38
N PRO A 207 6.41 17.31 12.07
CA PRO A 207 6.69 18.35 11.09
C PRO A 207 5.71 19.51 11.22
N ALA A 208 6.15 20.71 10.88
CA ALA A 208 5.23 21.83 10.72
C ALA A 208 4.47 21.69 9.38
N PRO A 209 3.17 22.01 9.34
CA PRO A 209 2.46 22.09 8.05
C PRO A 209 3.01 23.26 7.23
N GLU A 210 2.90 23.18 5.91
CA GLU A 210 3.44 24.17 4.95
C GLU A 210 2.79 25.56 5.09
N SER A 211 1.56 25.63 5.65
CA SER A 211 0.86 26.88 6.02
C SER A 211 -0.08 26.62 7.20
N GLN A 212 -0.52 27.70 7.84
CA GLN A 212 -1.47 27.61 8.98
C GLN A 212 -2.84 27.05 8.55
N ASP A 213 -3.26 27.29 7.32
CA ASP A 213 -4.52 26.84 6.73
C ASP A 213 -4.40 25.56 5.91
N PHE A 214 -3.24 24.88 5.95
CA PHE A 214 -2.94 23.69 5.14
C PHE A 214 -4.05 22.63 5.25
N PHE A 215 -4.40 22.21 6.46
CA PHE A 215 -5.39 21.14 6.67
C PHE A 215 -6.81 21.58 6.29
N GLU A 216 -7.18 22.85 6.55
CA GLU A 216 -8.48 23.39 6.16
C GLU A 216 -8.63 23.42 4.64
N THR A 217 -7.66 23.99 3.94
CA THR A 217 -7.61 24.05 2.48
C THR A 217 -7.60 22.65 1.85
N ALA A 218 -6.81 21.73 2.40
CA ALA A 218 -6.76 20.35 1.94
C ALA A 218 -8.11 19.66 2.12
N ARG A 219 -8.79 19.85 3.25
CA ARG A 219 -10.10 19.27 3.55
C ARG A 219 -11.16 19.72 2.56
N ALA A 220 -11.23 21.02 2.28
CA ALA A 220 -12.16 21.57 1.28
C ALA A 220 -11.92 20.99 -0.13
N ARG A 221 -10.66 20.82 -0.53
CA ARG A 221 -10.27 20.22 -1.80
C ARG A 221 -10.65 18.74 -1.88
N LEU A 222 -10.32 17.97 -0.83
CA LEU A 222 -10.56 16.53 -0.78
C LEU A 222 -12.06 16.21 -0.73
N ALA A 223 -12.87 16.97 0.02
CA ALA A 223 -14.31 16.77 0.08
C ALA A 223 -14.98 16.83 -1.31
N ARG A 224 -14.51 17.75 -2.18
CA ARG A 224 -15.00 17.85 -3.57
C ARG A 224 -14.57 16.66 -4.43
N ARG A 225 -13.34 16.15 -4.21
CA ARG A 225 -12.75 15.05 -5.00
C ARG A 225 -13.26 13.69 -4.55
N ALA A 226 -13.51 13.52 -3.27
CA ALA A 226 -13.85 12.23 -2.66
C ALA A 226 -15.19 11.64 -3.15
N ARG A 227 -16.12 12.47 -3.65
CA ARG A 227 -17.44 12.03 -4.17
C ARG A 227 -18.16 11.06 -3.22
N GLY A 228 -18.07 11.32 -1.91
CA GLY A 228 -18.67 10.47 -0.88
C GLY A 228 -17.79 9.32 -0.38
N GLN A 229 -16.56 9.16 -0.87
CA GLN A 229 -15.63 8.18 -0.32
C GLN A 229 -14.98 8.73 0.96
N GLU A 230 -15.33 8.11 2.09
CA GLU A 230 -14.94 8.59 3.41
C GLU A 230 -13.43 8.47 3.67
N SER A 231 -12.81 7.37 3.23
CA SER A 231 -11.40 7.07 3.50
C SER A 231 -10.45 8.18 3.02
N ILE A 232 -10.80 8.89 1.91
CA ILE A 232 -9.97 9.99 1.38
C ILE A 232 -9.93 11.18 2.34
N VAL A 233 -11.07 11.53 2.95
CA VAL A 233 -11.14 12.63 3.91
C VAL A 233 -10.56 12.22 5.26
N ARG A 234 -10.86 11.00 5.69
CA ARG A 234 -10.34 10.43 6.94
C ARG A 234 -8.82 10.22 6.92
N ALA A 235 -8.23 10.02 5.73
CA ALA A 235 -6.77 10.03 5.58
C ALA A 235 -6.14 11.37 5.97
N LEU A 236 -6.83 12.50 5.67
CA LEU A 236 -6.38 13.81 6.13
C LEU A 236 -6.47 13.94 7.66
N ASP A 237 -7.55 13.41 8.29
CA ASP A 237 -7.67 13.44 9.75
C ASP A 237 -6.53 12.69 10.44
N ALA A 238 -6.10 11.55 9.86
CA ALA A 238 -4.98 10.77 10.35
C ALA A 238 -3.62 11.48 10.12
N LEU A 239 -3.46 12.16 8.97
CA LEU A 239 -2.28 12.99 8.71
C LEU A 239 -2.20 14.21 9.63
N GLU A 240 -3.32 14.87 9.89
CA GLU A 240 -3.37 15.99 10.85
C GLU A 240 -2.93 15.55 12.26
N ALA A 241 -3.26 14.32 12.67
CA ALA A 241 -2.78 13.74 13.92
C ALA A 241 -1.25 13.54 13.96
N ALA A 242 -0.54 13.57 12.83
CA ALA A 242 0.92 13.53 12.81
C ALA A 242 1.59 14.84 13.30
N THR A 243 0.82 15.90 13.54
CA THR A 243 1.28 17.10 14.27
C THR A 243 1.43 16.86 15.77
N LEU A 244 0.90 15.74 16.27
CA LEU A 244 1.01 15.32 17.67
C LEU A 244 2.27 14.46 17.88
N PRO A 245 2.68 14.22 19.15
CA PRO A 245 3.64 13.18 19.46
C PRO A 245 3.27 11.85 18.80
N PHE A 246 4.28 11.07 18.36
CA PHE A 246 4.08 9.89 17.52
C PHE A 246 3.02 8.92 18.09
N ASP A 247 3.11 8.58 19.36
CA ASP A 247 2.20 7.61 19.98
C ASP A 247 0.73 8.08 19.98
N GLN A 248 0.51 9.40 20.16
CA GLN A 248 -0.83 9.97 20.11
C GLN A 248 -1.39 9.95 18.69
N GLY A 249 -0.56 10.33 17.71
CA GLY A 249 -0.91 10.27 16.30
C GLY A 249 -1.18 8.84 15.83
N ALA A 250 -0.32 7.87 16.19
CA ALA A 250 -0.48 6.46 15.87
C ALA A 250 -1.76 5.86 16.49
N LYS A 251 -2.09 6.23 17.71
CA LYS A 251 -3.35 5.85 18.33
C LYS A 251 -4.54 6.38 17.53
N ARG A 252 -4.51 7.65 17.13
CA ARG A 252 -5.58 8.26 16.34
C ARG A 252 -5.70 7.62 14.94
N GLU A 253 -4.59 7.36 14.27
CA GLU A 253 -4.56 6.61 13.02
C GLU A 253 -5.25 5.25 13.19
N ARG A 254 -4.91 4.51 14.25
CA ARG A 254 -5.47 3.19 14.52
C ARG A 254 -6.98 3.21 14.79
N GLU A 255 -7.47 4.20 15.50
CA GLU A 255 -8.90 4.42 15.73
C GLU A 255 -9.62 4.62 14.39
N ILE A 256 -9.15 5.55 13.55
CA ILE A 256 -9.72 5.84 12.24
C ILE A 256 -9.67 4.60 11.32
N PHE A 257 -8.54 3.88 11.31
CA PHE A 257 -8.41 2.65 10.54
C PHE A 257 -9.46 1.61 10.94
N ASN A 258 -9.66 1.38 12.24
CA ASN A 258 -10.63 0.40 12.74
C ASN A 258 -12.08 0.80 12.43
N GLU A 259 -12.43 2.09 12.56
CA GLU A 259 -13.73 2.62 12.17
C GLU A 259 -14.01 2.34 10.69
N LEU A 260 -13.10 2.73 9.81
CA LEU A 260 -13.23 2.54 8.36
C LEU A 260 -13.25 1.07 7.97
N ARG A 261 -12.37 0.24 8.53
CA ARG A 261 -12.29 -1.19 8.22
C ARG A 261 -13.63 -1.89 8.43
N GLY A 262 -14.39 -1.50 9.46
CA GLY A 262 -15.70 -2.03 9.79
C GLY A 262 -16.85 -1.48 8.94
N SER A 263 -16.64 -0.40 8.17
CA SER A 263 -17.69 0.28 7.41
C SER A 263 -18.19 -0.53 6.22
N ASP A 264 -19.46 -0.33 5.85
CA ASP A 264 -20.03 -0.98 4.67
C ASP A 264 -19.40 -0.46 3.38
N GLN A 265 -18.96 0.81 3.35
CA GLN A 265 -18.24 1.37 2.22
C GLN A 265 -16.90 0.66 1.99
N ALA A 266 -16.13 0.40 3.02
CA ALA A 266 -14.87 -0.34 2.89
C ALA A 266 -15.11 -1.80 2.48
N LYS A 267 -16.14 -2.47 3.00
CA LYS A 267 -16.52 -3.82 2.54
C LYS A 267 -16.87 -3.84 1.06
N ALA A 268 -17.67 -2.86 0.59
CA ALA A 268 -18.05 -2.76 -0.81
C ALA A 268 -16.85 -2.47 -1.72
N LEU A 269 -15.96 -1.55 -1.33
CA LEU A 269 -14.76 -1.21 -2.10
C LEU A 269 -13.78 -2.38 -2.17
N ARG A 270 -13.56 -3.12 -1.07
CA ARG A 270 -12.76 -4.35 -1.06
C ARG A 270 -13.36 -5.40 -2.00
N HIS A 271 -14.69 -5.61 -1.92
CA HIS A 271 -15.37 -6.52 -2.83
C HIS A 271 -15.14 -6.14 -4.29
N ALA A 272 -15.36 -4.87 -4.65
CA ALA A 272 -15.16 -4.37 -6.01
C ALA A 272 -13.70 -4.50 -6.48
N PHE A 273 -12.73 -4.29 -5.58
CA PHE A 273 -11.31 -4.40 -5.89
C PHE A 273 -10.88 -5.83 -6.27
N PHE A 274 -11.47 -6.84 -5.61
CA PHE A 274 -11.10 -8.26 -5.83
C PHE A 274 -12.02 -9.00 -6.79
N VAL A 275 -13.16 -8.42 -7.17
CA VAL A 275 -14.02 -9.02 -8.20
C VAL A 275 -13.31 -8.96 -9.54
N LYS A 276 -13.01 -10.14 -10.09
CA LYS A 276 -12.59 -10.22 -11.49
C LYS A 276 -13.75 -9.79 -12.37
N PRO A 277 -13.55 -8.85 -13.31
CA PRO A 277 -14.55 -8.55 -14.31
C PRO A 277 -14.97 -9.86 -15.00
N ARG A 278 -16.26 -10.17 -15.05
CA ARG A 278 -16.70 -11.26 -15.91
C ARG A 278 -16.52 -10.79 -17.35
N GLU A 279 -16.00 -11.64 -18.19
CA GLU A 279 -16.06 -11.40 -19.63
C GLU A 279 -17.53 -11.31 -20.04
N VAL A 280 -17.95 -10.11 -20.45
CA VAL A 280 -19.28 -9.89 -20.97
C VAL A 280 -19.26 -10.22 -22.45
N ALA A 281 -19.85 -11.35 -22.83
CA ALA A 281 -19.96 -11.76 -24.24
C ALA A 281 -21.20 -11.21 -24.93
N SER A 282 -22.26 -10.91 -24.15
CA SER A 282 -23.55 -10.44 -24.67
C SER A 282 -24.20 -9.41 -23.77
N ILE A 283 -24.95 -8.50 -24.37
CA ILE A 283 -25.66 -7.41 -23.70
C ILE A 283 -27.15 -7.50 -24.05
N GLY A 284 -28.02 -7.49 -23.03
CA GLY A 284 -29.44 -7.37 -23.20
C GLY A 284 -29.87 -5.89 -23.13
N VAL A 285 -30.57 -5.40 -24.14
CA VAL A 285 -31.16 -4.07 -24.18
C VAL A 285 -32.68 -4.18 -24.07
N VAL A 286 -33.25 -3.66 -22.98
CA VAL A 286 -34.69 -3.60 -22.78
C VAL A 286 -35.20 -2.25 -23.25
N GLY A 287 -36.03 -2.25 -24.29
CA GLY A 287 -36.55 -1.05 -24.95
C GLY A 287 -35.70 -0.59 -26.13
N GLY A 288 -36.28 -0.59 -27.34
CA GLY A 288 -35.64 -0.20 -28.61
C GLY A 288 -35.90 1.26 -29.03
N GLY A 289 -36.32 2.14 -28.10
CA GLY A 289 -36.45 3.56 -28.35
C GLY A 289 -35.09 4.22 -28.64
N THR A 290 -35.08 5.54 -28.80
CA THR A 290 -33.85 6.29 -29.20
C THR A 290 -32.63 5.94 -28.36
N MET A 291 -32.77 5.90 -27.04
CA MET A 291 -31.65 5.54 -26.14
C MET A 291 -31.24 4.07 -26.24
N GLY A 292 -32.22 3.14 -26.23
CA GLY A 292 -31.93 1.71 -26.33
C GLY A 292 -31.29 1.34 -27.66
N ALA A 293 -31.74 1.92 -28.77
CA ALA A 293 -31.11 1.75 -30.08
C ALA A 293 -29.65 2.29 -30.06
N GLY A 294 -29.42 3.45 -29.44
CA GLY A 294 -28.06 4.01 -29.29
C GLY A 294 -27.13 3.11 -28.47
N ILE A 295 -27.63 2.55 -27.36
CA ILE A 295 -26.86 1.58 -26.54
C ILE A 295 -26.58 0.31 -27.34
N ALA A 296 -27.56 -0.21 -28.08
CA ALA A 296 -27.40 -1.38 -28.93
C ALA A 296 -26.32 -1.16 -30.01
N VAL A 297 -26.34 -0.03 -30.71
CA VAL A 297 -25.32 0.35 -31.70
C VAL A 297 -23.94 0.45 -31.08
N ALA A 298 -23.81 1.15 -29.96
CA ALA A 298 -22.52 1.28 -29.27
C ALA A 298 -21.96 -0.08 -28.83
N SER A 299 -22.82 -0.97 -28.34
CA SER A 299 -22.45 -2.32 -27.91
C SER A 299 -22.03 -3.21 -29.09
N LEU A 300 -22.75 -3.16 -30.20
CA LEU A 300 -22.41 -3.89 -31.43
C LEU A 300 -21.05 -3.42 -32.01
N ARG A 301 -20.82 -2.10 -32.05
CA ARG A 301 -19.53 -1.53 -32.49
C ARG A 301 -18.37 -1.90 -31.57
N ALA A 302 -18.65 -2.14 -30.29
CA ALA A 302 -17.66 -2.63 -29.33
C ALA A 302 -17.44 -4.17 -29.40
N GLY A 303 -18.11 -4.88 -30.32
CA GLY A 303 -17.94 -6.32 -30.56
C GLY A 303 -18.79 -7.22 -29.67
N TYR A 304 -19.77 -6.69 -28.92
CA TYR A 304 -20.68 -7.51 -28.12
C TYR A 304 -21.84 -8.09 -28.95
N GLN A 305 -22.29 -9.28 -28.57
CA GLN A 305 -23.59 -9.76 -29.02
C GLN A 305 -24.69 -8.96 -28.31
N VAL A 306 -25.69 -8.48 -29.05
CA VAL A 306 -26.79 -7.68 -28.48
C VAL A 306 -28.12 -8.37 -28.68
N THR A 307 -28.85 -8.55 -27.58
CA THR A 307 -30.25 -9.03 -27.60
C THR A 307 -31.15 -7.88 -27.22
N MET A 308 -32.07 -7.50 -28.10
CA MET A 308 -33.07 -6.47 -27.82
C MET A 308 -34.40 -7.12 -27.40
N VAL A 309 -34.99 -6.60 -26.35
CA VAL A 309 -36.29 -7.03 -25.81
C VAL A 309 -37.25 -5.84 -25.80
N GLU A 310 -38.46 -6.04 -26.34
CA GLU A 310 -39.52 -5.03 -26.38
C GLU A 310 -40.88 -5.60 -25.91
N ALA A 311 -41.78 -4.70 -25.54
CA ALA A 311 -43.13 -5.06 -25.06
C ALA A 311 -44.03 -5.65 -26.16
N SER A 312 -43.75 -5.38 -27.45
CA SER A 312 -44.50 -5.90 -28.59
C SER A 312 -43.61 -6.08 -29.82
N SER A 313 -44.07 -6.93 -30.76
CA SER A 313 -43.38 -7.16 -32.04
C SER A 313 -43.25 -5.90 -32.89
N ASP A 314 -44.28 -5.02 -32.88
CA ASP A 314 -44.22 -3.75 -33.61
C ASP A 314 -43.17 -2.79 -33.01
N ALA A 315 -43.05 -2.74 -31.69
CA ALA A 315 -42.02 -1.96 -31.00
C ALA A 315 -40.62 -2.52 -31.30
N LEU A 316 -40.48 -3.86 -31.31
CA LEU A 316 -39.20 -4.50 -31.64
C LEU A 316 -38.79 -4.20 -33.09
N THR A 317 -39.71 -4.28 -34.05
CA THR A 317 -39.43 -3.96 -35.47
C THR A 317 -38.98 -2.50 -35.62
N ARG A 318 -39.60 -1.56 -34.95
CA ARG A 318 -39.16 -0.15 -34.94
C ARG A 318 -37.79 0.03 -34.29
N GLY A 319 -37.58 -0.66 -33.17
CA GLY A 319 -36.29 -0.62 -32.45
C GLY A 319 -35.15 -1.13 -33.30
N LEU A 320 -35.30 -2.28 -33.96
CA LEU A 320 -34.30 -2.85 -34.87
C LEU A 320 -34.04 -1.90 -36.05
N GLY A 321 -35.10 -1.32 -36.67
CA GLY A 321 -34.91 -0.33 -37.74
C GLY A 321 -34.13 0.92 -37.29
N ASN A 322 -34.26 1.33 -36.02
CA ASN A 322 -33.46 2.42 -35.46
C ASN A 322 -31.98 2.00 -35.28
N VAL A 323 -31.71 0.75 -34.94
CA VAL A 323 -30.34 0.24 -34.84
C VAL A 323 -29.69 0.15 -36.23
N GLU A 324 -30.40 -0.44 -37.21
CA GLU A 324 -29.88 -0.60 -38.58
C GLU A 324 -29.52 0.76 -39.24
N LYS A 325 -30.33 1.80 -38.98
CA LYS A 325 -30.03 3.14 -39.54
C LYS A 325 -28.81 3.81 -38.94
N ASN A 326 -28.35 3.37 -37.78
CA ASN A 326 -27.27 4.00 -37.02
C ASN A 326 -26.01 3.11 -36.88
N LEU A 327 -26.02 1.89 -37.42
CA LEU A 327 -24.87 1.02 -37.55
C LEU A 327 -23.97 1.45 -38.72
#